data_9e786c8e18167e0fd2862d14f76d8282
#
_entry.id   9e786c8e18167e0fd2862d14f76d8282
#
_cell.length_a   1.000
_cell.length_b   1.000
_cell.length_c   1.000
_cell.angle_alpha   90.00
_cell.angle_beta   90.00
_cell.angle_gamma   90.00
#
_symmetry.space_group_name_H-M   'P 1'
#
loop_
_entity.id
_entity.type
_entity.pdbx_description
1 polymer ?
#
loop_
_entity_poly.entity_id
_entity_poly.type
_entity_poly.pdbx_seq_one_letter_code
_entity_poly.pdbx_strand_id
1 'polypeptide(L)'
;DRQYDLLTIMGIWKDYICFCRELGYNLKNSFVLFPKDLIVAHKLAYQDVLNRREQERRKKMQQEERRAKRLLKKYRNLYAWKDNRFAVVVPKDLLEIKEEGHTLHHCVATYTSRVADGTSIILFVRDLQSPDKPFYTMELQKNKIIQCRGYSNHVMTSEVQEFVKRYESRVLKKIREKNAA
;
A
#
# COMPACT_ATOMS: atom_id res chain seq x y z
N ASP A 1 -45.86 -10.93 5.64
CA ASP A 1 -45.30 -10.55 6.95
C ASP A 1 -44.30 -11.63 7.39
N ARG A 2 -42.98 -11.31 7.34
CA ARG A 2 -41.99 -12.21 7.91
C ARG A 2 -42.04 -12.04 9.43
N GLN A 3 -42.59 -13.05 10.12
CA GLN A 3 -42.60 -13.09 11.58
C GLN A 3 -41.20 -13.56 12.01
N TYR A 4 -40.39 -12.66 12.57
CA TYR A 4 -39.08 -13.00 13.16
C TYR A 4 -39.31 -13.61 14.54
N ASP A 5 -38.59 -14.68 14.88
CA ASP A 5 -38.55 -15.21 16.24
C ASP A 5 -37.79 -14.26 17.19
N LEU A 6 -37.97 -14.45 18.49
CA LEU A 6 -37.36 -13.59 19.52
C LEU A 6 -35.84 -13.57 19.46
N LEU A 7 -35.18 -14.70 19.20
CA LEU A 7 -33.74 -14.81 19.14
C LEU A 7 -33.17 -14.02 17.95
N THR A 8 -33.84 -14.10 16.80
CA THR A 8 -33.49 -13.32 15.62
C THR A 8 -33.61 -11.81 15.88
N ILE A 9 -34.72 -11.37 16.51
CA ILE A 9 -34.93 -9.95 16.85
C ILE A 9 -33.85 -9.46 17.82
N MET A 10 -33.48 -10.24 18.84
CA MET A 10 -32.41 -9.91 19.78
C MET A 10 -31.05 -9.80 19.07
N GLY A 11 -30.77 -10.71 18.14
CA GLY A 11 -29.59 -10.63 17.29
C GLY A 11 -29.50 -9.32 16.49
N ILE A 12 -30.59 -8.98 15.78
CA ILE A 12 -30.70 -7.73 14.99
C ILE A 12 -30.52 -6.51 15.89
N TRP A 13 -31.14 -6.49 17.09
CA TRP A 13 -31.02 -5.40 18.02
C TRP A 13 -29.56 -5.26 18.55
N LYS A 14 -28.91 -6.35 18.87
CA LYS A 14 -27.51 -6.36 19.29
C LYS A 14 -26.59 -5.77 18.21
N ASP A 15 -26.77 -6.20 16.96
CA ASP A 15 -25.98 -5.68 15.84
C ASP A 15 -26.25 -4.19 15.62
N TYR A 16 -27.51 -3.77 15.67
CA TYR A 16 -27.89 -2.37 15.60
C TYR A 16 -27.18 -1.50 16.67
N ILE A 17 -27.17 -1.96 17.92
CA ILE A 17 -26.48 -1.26 19.02
C ILE A 17 -24.97 -1.18 18.77
N CYS A 18 -24.37 -2.24 18.20
CA CYS A 18 -22.96 -2.22 17.82
C CYS A 18 -22.70 -1.15 16.74
N PHE A 19 -23.55 -1.06 15.73
CA PHE A 19 -23.47 -0.05 14.68
C PHE A 19 -23.66 1.36 15.23
N CYS A 20 -24.66 1.58 16.08
CA CYS A 20 -24.88 2.86 16.76
C CYS A 20 -23.66 3.32 17.57
N ARG A 21 -23.01 2.38 18.27
CA ARG A 21 -21.77 2.67 19.02
C ARG A 21 -20.64 3.07 18.09
N GLU A 22 -20.44 2.35 17.00
CA GLU A 22 -19.40 2.67 16.00
C GLU A 22 -19.67 4.05 15.35
N LEU A 23 -20.93 4.38 15.10
CA LEU A 23 -21.32 5.68 14.54
C LEU A 23 -21.25 6.83 15.56
N GLY A 24 -21.12 6.52 16.84
CA GLY A 24 -21.08 7.52 17.91
C GLY A 24 -22.46 8.04 18.33
N TYR A 25 -23.52 7.27 18.09
CA TYR A 25 -24.87 7.64 18.51
C TYR A 25 -25.00 7.64 20.04
N ASN A 26 -25.83 8.53 20.57
CA ASN A 26 -26.08 8.62 22.01
C ASN A 26 -26.98 7.47 22.48
N LEU A 27 -26.38 6.40 23.00
CA LEU A 27 -27.09 5.23 23.53
C LEU A 27 -27.85 5.48 24.84
N LYS A 28 -27.72 6.68 25.47
CA LYS A 28 -28.59 7.08 26.60
C LYS A 28 -29.94 7.59 26.13
N ASN A 29 -30.08 7.89 24.84
CA ASN A 29 -31.35 8.31 24.26
C ASN A 29 -32.20 7.07 23.99
N SER A 30 -33.39 6.99 24.60
CA SER A 30 -34.31 5.87 24.46
C SER A 30 -34.80 5.67 23.02
N PHE A 31 -34.92 6.73 22.24
CA PHE A 31 -35.30 6.62 20.81
C PHE A 31 -34.21 6.01 19.94
N VAL A 32 -32.94 6.14 20.35
CA VAL A 32 -31.81 5.45 19.70
C VAL A 32 -31.77 4.01 20.18
N LEU A 33 -31.92 3.78 21.50
CA LEU A 33 -31.81 2.44 22.08
C LEU A 33 -32.94 1.52 21.64
N PHE A 34 -34.16 2.06 21.52
CA PHE A 34 -35.40 1.36 21.12
C PHE A 34 -36.09 2.09 19.96
N PRO A 35 -35.57 1.93 18.74
CA PRO A 35 -36.15 2.57 17.57
C PRO A 35 -37.54 2.04 17.29
N LYS A 36 -38.43 2.89 16.76
CA LYS A 36 -39.82 2.53 16.43
C LYS A 36 -39.89 1.37 15.43
N ASP A 37 -38.96 1.31 14.48
CA ASP A 37 -38.80 0.20 13.54
C ASP A 37 -37.31 -0.26 13.60
N LEU A 38 -37.08 -1.37 14.29
CA LEU A 38 -35.75 -1.93 14.48
C LEU A 38 -35.14 -2.41 13.16
N ILE A 39 -35.93 -2.99 12.27
CA ILE A 39 -35.40 -3.55 11.02
C ILE A 39 -34.90 -2.45 10.10
N VAL A 40 -35.69 -1.39 9.97
CA VAL A 40 -35.30 -0.20 9.20
C VAL A 40 -34.09 0.48 9.84
N ALA A 41 -34.11 0.70 11.14
CA ALA A 41 -33.01 1.34 11.87
C ALA A 41 -31.69 0.55 11.76
N HIS A 42 -31.76 -0.78 11.90
CA HIS A 42 -30.61 -1.67 11.70
C HIS A 42 -30.02 -1.53 10.29
N LYS A 43 -30.88 -1.60 9.26
CA LYS A 43 -30.45 -1.47 7.85
C LYS A 43 -29.76 -0.13 7.58
N LEU A 44 -30.33 0.97 8.06
CA LEU A 44 -29.76 2.30 7.90
C LEU A 44 -28.43 2.43 8.63
N ALA A 45 -28.35 2.04 9.91
CA ALA A 45 -27.12 2.07 10.68
C ALA A 45 -26.01 1.22 10.04
N TYR A 46 -26.33 0.03 9.54
CA TYR A 46 -25.40 -0.81 8.81
C TYR A 46 -24.84 -0.11 7.56
N GLN A 47 -25.72 0.51 6.77
CA GLN A 47 -25.30 1.24 5.58
C GLN A 47 -24.39 2.42 5.92
N ASP A 48 -24.70 3.16 7.00
CA ASP A 48 -23.89 4.28 7.46
C ASP A 48 -22.50 3.83 7.95
N VAL A 49 -22.42 2.69 8.65
CA VAL A 49 -21.15 2.05 9.02
C VAL A 49 -20.31 1.71 7.78
N LEU A 50 -20.91 1.08 6.78
CA LEU A 50 -20.21 0.77 5.52
C LEU A 50 -19.70 2.02 4.82
N ASN A 51 -20.52 3.05 4.71
CA ASN A 51 -20.15 4.34 4.11
C ASN A 51 -18.99 5.00 4.86
N ARG A 52 -19.06 5.02 6.19
CA ARG A 52 -18.00 5.57 7.04
C ARG A 52 -16.68 4.83 6.86
N ARG A 53 -16.69 3.50 6.93
CA ARG A 53 -15.50 2.67 6.73
C ARG A 53 -14.88 2.89 5.35
N GLU A 54 -15.70 2.99 4.31
CA GLU A 54 -15.23 3.27 2.95
C GLU A 54 -14.60 4.68 2.86
N GLN A 55 -15.21 5.70 3.47
CA GLN A 55 -14.62 7.05 3.51
C GLN A 55 -13.29 7.08 4.26
N GLU A 56 -13.19 6.39 5.40
CA GLU A 56 -11.94 6.28 6.17
C GLU A 56 -10.86 5.57 5.36
N ARG A 57 -11.21 4.47 4.68
CA ARG A 57 -10.32 3.75 3.77
C ARG A 57 -9.80 4.65 2.66
N ARG A 58 -10.68 5.41 2.00
CA ARG A 58 -10.31 6.36 0.93
C ARG A 58 -9.38 7.46 1.45
N LYS A 59 -9.69 8.04 2.61
CA LYS A 59 -8.83 9.06 3.25
C LYS A 59 -7.43 8.50 3.54
N LYS A 60 -7.35 7.30 4.10
CA LYS A 60 -6.07 6.61 4.37
C LYS A 60 -5.27 6.40 3.09
N MET A 61 -5.89 5.86 2.04
CA MET A 61 -5.23 5.67 0.74
C MET A 61 -4.70 6.98 0.15
N GLN A 62 -5.48 8.07 0.21
CA GLN A 62 -5.04 9.38 -0.27
C GLN A 62 -3.86 9.92 0.53
N GLN A 63 -3.84 9.72 1.85
CA GLN A 63 -2.71 10.13 2.69
C GLN A 63 -1.44 9.33 2.37
N GLU A 64 -1.55 8.02 2.21
CA GLU A 64 -0.45 7.14 1.80
C GLU A 64 0.11 7.58 0.44
N GLU A 65 -0.75 7.83 -0.54
CA GLU A 65 -0.36 8.29 -1.87
C GLU A 65 0.41 9.63 -1.81
N ARG A 66 -0.09 10.60 -1.02
CA ARG A 66 0.58 11.89 -0.85
C ARG A 66 1.95 11.75 -0.17
N ARG A 67 2.07 10.89 0.85
CA ARG A 67 3.34 10.60 1.53
C ARG A 67 4.32 9.95 0.57
N ALA A 68 3.88 8.89 -0.12
CA ALA A 68 4.69 8.19 -1.08
C ALA A 68 5.22 9.12 -2.18
N LYS A 69 4.38 9.93 -2.80
CA LYS A 69 4.79 10.89 -3.84
C LYS A 69 5.90 11.84 -3.37
N ARG A 70 5.82 12.34 -2.12
CA ARG A 70 6.88 13.19 -1.54
C ARG A 70 8.19 12.44 -1.40
N LEU A 71 8.16 11.20 -0.87
CA LEU A 71 9.34 10.38 -0.69
C LEU A 71 9.95 9.96 -2.03
N LEU A 72 9.15 9.49 -2.97
CA LEU A 72 9.60 9.07 -4.29
C LEU A 72 10.24 10.22 -5.07
N LYS A 73 9.68 11.44 -4.97
CA LYS A 73 10.31 12.63 -5.55
C LYS A 73 11.71 12.90 -4.97
N LYS A 74 11.87 12.78 -3.64
CA LYS A 74 13.18 12.90 -2.98
C LYS A 74 14.14 11.79 -3.42
N TYR A 75 13.64 10.56 -3.48
CA TYR A 75 14.44 9.39 -3.83
C TYR A 75 14.94 9.42 -5.26
N ARG A 76 14.21 10.04 -6.19
CA ARG A 76 14.62 10.15 -7.59
C ARG A 76 15.99 10.79 -7.75
N ASN A 77 16.29 11.81 -6.97
CA ASN A 77 17.60 12.49 -7.02
C ASN A 77 18.72 11.71 -6.28
N LEU A 78 18.34 10.77 -5.41
CA LEU A 78 19.30 10.04 -4.58
C LEU A 78 19.65 8.66 -5.16
N TYR A 79 18.69 7.97 -5.73
CA TYR A 79 18.83 6.55 -6.10
C TYR A 79 18.82 6.29 -7.60
N ALA A 80 18.39 7.25 -8.44
CA ALA A 80 18.44 7.05 -9.88
C ALA A 80 19.89 6.98 -10.36
N TRP A 81 20.19 5.95 -11.17
CA TRP A 81 21.52 5.75 -11.75
C TRP A 81 21.41 4.86 -12.97
N LYS A 82 22.35 4.99 -13.90
CA LYS A 82 22.43 4.15 -15.10
C LYS A 82 23.87 3.92 -15.52
N ASP A 83 24.09 2.80 -16.20
CA ASP A 83 25.29 2.56 -17.02
C ASP A 83 24.89 2.46 -18.51
N ASN A 84 25.70 1.81 -19.31
CA ASN A 84 25.46 1.68 -20.74
C ASN A 84 24.35 0.67 -21.10
N ARG A 85 23.98 -0.22 -20.18
CA ARG A 85 23.04 -1.31 -20.44
C ARG A 85 21.77 -1.21 -19.60
N PHE A 86 21.88 -0.85 -18.32
CA PHE A 86 20.78 -0.88 -17.38
C PHE A 86 20.61 0.45 -16.67
N ALA A 87 19.41 0.69 -16.16
CA ALA A 87 19.09 1.85 -15.33
C ALA A 87 18.35 1.44 -14.06
N VAL A 88 18.65 2.13 -12.94
CA VAL A 88 17.84 2.11 -11.73
C VAL A 88 16.92 3.33 -11.79
N VAL A 89 15.62 3.06 -11.76
CA VAL A 89 14.55 4.05 -11.87
C VAL A 89 13.72 4.04 -10.58
N VAL A 90 13.36 5.23 -10.12
CA VAL A 90 12.46 5.39 -8.97
C VAL A 90 11.03 5.51 -9.48
N PRO A 91 10.09 4.73 -8.95
CA PRO A 91 8.67 4.81 -9.31
C PRO A 91 8.11 6.24 -9.22
N LYS A 92 7.14 6.56 -10.03
CA LYS A 92 6.44 7.86 -9.99
C LYS A 92 5.50 7.97 -8.81
N ASP A 93 4.78 6.87 -8.55
CA ASP A 93 3.76 6.77 -7.51
C ASP A 93 3.51 5.31 -7.10
N LEU A 94 2.53 5.09 -6.21
CA LEU A 94 2.17 3.76 -5.73
C LEU A 94 1.44 2.92 -6.78
N LEU A 95 0.81 3.56 -7.77
CA LEU A 95 0.14 2.84 -8.85
C LEU A 95 1.17 2.11 -9.72
N GLU A 96 2.24 2.80 -10.11
CA GLU A 96 3.33 2.21 -10.90
C GLU A 96 3.97 1.01 -10.19
N ILE A 97 4.10 1.05 -8.85
CA ILE A 97 4.58 -0.09 -8.05
C ILE A 97 3.61 -1.28 -8.14
N LYS A 98 2.29 -1.03 -8.11
CA LYS A 98 1.29 -2.08 -8.24
C LYS A 98 1.31 -2.71 -9.64
N GLU A 99 1.38 -1.89 -10.67
CA GLU A 99 1.46 -2.32 -12.06
C GLU A 99 2.73 -3.15 -12.32
N GLU A 100 3.87 -2.73 -11.77
CA GLU A 100 5.12 -3.50 -11.78
C GLU A 100 4.93 -4.88 -11.16
N GLY A 101 4.34 -4.95 -9.95
CA GLY A 101 4.08 -6.21 -9.27
C GLY A 101 3.14 -7.13 -10.04
N HIS A 102 2.10 -6.57 -10.65
CA HIS A 102 1.19 -7.34 -11.51
C HIS A 102 1.90 -7.87 -12.75
N THR A 103 2.67 -7.03 -13.44
CA THR A 103 3.37 -7.41 -14.68
C THR A 103 4.46 -8.45 -14.42
N LEU A 104 5.21 -8.32 -13.33
CA LEU A 104 6.28 -9.25 -12.96
C LEU A 104 5.80 -10.44 -12.14
N HIS A 105 4.51 -10.56 -11.84
CA HIS A 105 3.92 -11.65 -11.05
C HIS A 105 4.62 -11.86 -9.70
N HIS A 106 4.83 -10.78 -8.94
CA HIS A 106 5.39 -10.86 -7.59
C HIS A 106 4.72 -9.88 -6.61
N CYS A 107 4.99 -10.07 -5.30
CA CYS A 107 4.23 -9.45 -4.22
C CYS A 107 4.53 -7.95 -3.97
N VAL A 108 5.36 -7.28 -4.77
CA VAL A 108 5.69 -5.86 -4.53
C VAL A 108 4.47 -4.95 -4.54
N ALA A 109 3.40 -5.35 -5.23
CA ALA A 109 2.12 -4.64 -5.21
C ALA A 109 1.53 -4.45 -3.79
N THR A 110 1.91 -5.29 -2.83
CA THR A 110 1.46 -5.21 -1.43
C THR A 110 2.32 -4.28 -0.56
N TYR A 111 3.43 -3.75 -1.08
CA TYR A 111 4.40 -2.97 -0.31
C TYR A 111 4.08 -1.47 -0.23
N THR A 112 2.94 -1.05 -0.76
CA THR A 112 2.55 0.37 -0.87
C THR A 112 2.59 1.11 0.47
N SER A 113 2.10 0.51 1.56
CA SER A 113 2.15 1.13 2.90
C SER A 113 3.59 1.31 3.38
N ARG A 114 4.47 0.30 3.20
CA ARG A 114 5.89 0.40 3.57
C ARG A 114 6.64 1.47 2.77
N VAL A 115 6.27 1.65 1.50
CA VAL A 115 6.82 2.73 0.67
C VAL A 115 6.32 4.10 1.15
N ALA A 116 5.04 4.22 1.48
CA ALA A 116 4.46 5.44 1.99
C ALA A 116 5.04 5.86 3.36
N ASP A 117 5.44 4.89 4.19
CA ASP A 117 6.06 5.11 5.49
C ASP A 117 7.60 5.24 5.41
N GLY A 118 8.19 4.98 4.24
CA GLY A 118 9.64 5.05 4.02
C GLY A 118 10.43 3.89 4.63
N THR A 119 9.77 2.83 5.10
CA THR A 119 10.43 1.63 5.66
C THR A 119 11.05 0.75 4.58
N SER A 120 10.45 0.74 3.39
CA SER A 120 11.02 0.10 2.19
C SER A 120 11.08 1.10 1.04
N ILE A 121 12.17 1.05 0.29
CA ILE A 121 12.35 1.81 -0.95
C ILE A 121 12.29 0.81 -2.10
N ILE A 122 11.36 1.00 -3.00
CA ILE A 122 11.22 0.19 -4.20
C ILE A 122 11.84 0.94 -5.37
N LEU A 123 12.72 0.26 -6.09
CA LEU A 123 13.39 0.76 -7.27
C LEU A 123 13.18 -0.26 -8.42
N PHE A 124 13.09 0.24 -9.62
CA PHE A 124 12.99 -0.60 -10.81
C PHE A 124 14.34 -0.66 -11.51
N VAL A 125 14.75 -1.85 -11.92
CA VAL A 125 15.87 -2.02 -12.85
C VAL A 125 15.26 -2.18 -14.24
N ARG A 126 15.72 -1.37 -15.17
CA ARG A 126 15.27 -1.34 -16.58
C ARG A 126 16.41 -1.71 -17.50
N ASP A 127 16.13 -2.51 -18.52
CA ASP A 127 17.03 -2.68 -19.65
C ASP A 127 16.87 -1.47 -20.59
N LEU A 128 17.96 -0.78 -20.89
CA LEU A 128 17.93 0.40 -21.77
C LEU A 128 17.57 0.08 -23.23
N GLN A 129 17.59 -1.20 -23.61
CA GLN A 129 17.08 -1.65 -24.92
C GLN A 129 15.55 -1.74 -24.94
N SER A 130 14.91 -1.80 -23.77
CA SER A 130 13.45 -1.87 -23.63
C SER A 130 13.02 -1.13 -22.35
N PRO A 131 13.25 0.18 -22.22
CA PRO A 131 13.15 0.94 -20.98
C PRO A 131 11.73 0.99 -20.40
N ASP A 132 10.72 0.85 -21.26
CA ASP A 132 9.32 0.87 -20.84
C ASP A 132 8.82 -0.48 -20.29
N LYS A 133 9.60 -1.55 -20.44
CA LYS A 133 9.21 -2.87 -19.97
C LYS A 133 9.73 -3.13 -18.56
N PRO A 134 8.88 -3.61 -17.63
CA PRO A 134 9.32 -4.16 -16.36
C PRO A 134 10.37 -5.24 -16.56
N PHE A 135 11.45 -5.18 -15.77
CA PHE A 135 12.54 -6.14 -15.90
C PHE A 135 12.91 -6.75 -14.56
N TYR A 136 13.41 -5.94 -13.59
CA TYR A 136 13.61 -6.36 -12.21
C TYR A 136 13.12 -5.30 -11.24
N THR A 137 12.64 -5.74 -10.07
CA THR A 137 12.30 -4.87 -8.95
C THR A 137 13.26 -5.11 -7.81
N MET A 138 13.82 -4.03 -7.27
CA MET A 138 14.78 -4.03 -6.16
C MET A 138 14.15 -3.38 -4.94
N GLU A 139 14.23 -4.06 -3.78
CA GLU A 139 13.83 -3.52 -2.48
C GLU A 139 15.06 -3.13 -1.67
N LEU A 140 15.04 -1.91 -1.14
CA LEU A 140 16.04 -1.45 -0.18
C LEU A 140 15.40 -1.21 1.18
N GLN A 141 16.13 -1.55 2.24
CA GLN A 141 15.84 -1.13 3.61
C GLN A 141 17.13 -0.58 4.24
N LYS A 142 17.04 0.59 4.86
CA LYS A 142 18.22 1.28 5.43
C LYS A 142 19.41 1.37 4.46
N ASN A 143 19.12 1.65 3.19
CA ASN A 143 20.11 1.73 2.10
C ASN A 143 20.90 0.42 1.83
N LYS A 144 20.34 -0.72 2.20
CA LYS A 144 20.86 -2.05 1.86
C LYS A 144 19.87 -2.75 0.94
N ILE A 145 20.38 -3.46 -0.04
CA ILE A 145 19.55 -4.28 -0.94
C ILE A 145 19.08 -5.50 -0.15
N ILE A 146 17.76 -5.64 -0.01
CA ILE A 146 17.14 -6.80 0.62
C ILE A 146 16.87 -7.88 -0.43
N GLN A 147 16.38 -7.48 -1.59
CA GLN A 147 16.13 -8.37 -2.71
C GLN A 147 16.12 -7.60 -4.04
N CYS A 148 16.39 -8.34 -5.11
CA CYS A 148 16.20 -7.89 -6.47
C CYS A 148 15.67 -9.09 -7.26
N ARG A 149 14.43 -8.97 -7.78
CA ARG A 149 13.70 -10.08 -8.40
C ARG A 149 13.10 -9.65 -9.73
N GLY A 150 13.16 -10.56 -10.70
CA GLY A 150 12.49 -10.42 -11.98
C GLY A 150 11.14 -11.13 -12.04
N TYR A 151 10.66 -11.41 -13.23
CA TYR A 151 9.39 -12.10 -13.49
C TYR A 151 9.26 -13.38 -12.64
N SER A 152 8.09 -13.59 -12.03
CA SER A 152 7.80 -14.73 -11.14
C SER A 152 8.86 -14.97 -10.07
N ASN A 153 9.43 -13.92 -9.50
CA ASN A 153 10.48 -13.94 -8.48
C ASN A 153 11.81 -14.60 -8.93
N HIS A 154 12.06 -14.68 -10.22
CA HIS A 154 13.33 -15.20 -10.72
C HIS A 154 14.51 -14.40 -10.16
N VAL A 155 15.61 -15.10 -9.90
CA VAL A 155 16.87 -14.50 -9.46
C VAL A 155 17.50 -13.69 -10.59
N MET A 156 18.39 -12.77 -10.25
CA MET A 156 19.12 -11.95 -11.21
C MET A 156 20.02 -12.82 -12.10
N THR A 157 20.08 -12.48 -13.40
CA THR A 157 21.12 -12.99 -14.29
C THR A 157 22.50 -12.46 -13.86
N SER A 158 23.58 -13.08 -14.32
CA SER A 158 24.96 -12.66 -14.00
C SER A 158 25.20 -11.19 -14.38
N GLU A 159 24.73 -10.74 -15.54
CA GLU A 159 24.85 -9.36 -16.00
C GLU A 159 24.14 -8.37 -15.07
N VAL A 160 22.91 -8.69 -14.63
CA VAL A 160 22.15 -7.86 -13.70
C VAL A 160 22.80 -7.87 -12.31
N GLN A 161 23.37 -9.01 -11.86
CA GLN A 161 24.11 -9.07 -10.60
C GLN A 161 25.32 -8.14 -10.61
N GLU A 162 26.09 -8.12 -11.68
CA GLU A 162 27.24 -7.22 -11.84
C GLU A 162 26.81 -5.76 -11.87
N PHE A 163 25.73 -5.44 -12.57
CA PHE A 163 25.15 -4.10 -12.58
C PHE A 163 24.75 -3.67 -11.16
N VAL A 164 24.03 -4.52 -10.43
CA VAL A 164 23.58 -4.24 -9.06
C VAL A 164 24.77 -4.07 -8.10
N LYS A 165 25.85 -4.84 -8.23
CA LYS A 165 27.10 -4.66 -7.47
C LYS A 165 27.74 -3.28 -7.76
N ARG A 166 27.78 -2.87 -9.04
CA ARG A 166 28.28 -1.51 -9.41
C ARG A 166 27.39 -0.42 -8.82
N TYR A 167 26.09 -0.58 -8.90
CA TYR A 167 25.12 0.34 -8.32
C TYR A 167 25.32 0.47 -6.80
N GLU A 168 25.44 -0.64 -6.10
CA GLU A 168 25.68 -0.64 -4.65
C GLU A 168 26.96 0.13 -4.27
N SER A 169 28.05 -0.12 -4.97
CA SER A 169 29.33 0.53 -4.71
C SER A 169 29.31 2.03 -5.05
N ARG A 170 28.68 2.42 -6.16
CA ARG A 170 28.71 3.80 -6.66
C ARG A 170 27.66 4.71 -6.05
N VAL A 171 26.50 4.16 -5.68
CA VAL A 171 25.35 4.93 -5.19
C VAL A 171 25.09 4.66 -3.72
N LEU A 172 24.76 3.41 -3.37
CA LEU A 172 24.30 3.11 -2.00
C LEU A 172 25.41 3.29 -0.96
N LYS A 173 26.66 2.96 -1.29
CA LYS A 173 27.81 3.18 -0.39
C LYS A 173 27.96 4.66 -0.07
N LYS A 174 27.94 5.54 -1.08
CA LYS A 174 28.03 7.00 -0.88
C LYS A 174 26.89 7.56 -0.04
N ILE A 175 25.68 7.05 -0.23
CA ILE A 175 24.51 7.46 0.58
C ILE A 175 24.70 7.03 2.04
N ARG A 176 25.18 5.81 2.29
CA ARG A 176 25.48 5.31 3.65
C ARG A 176 26.56 6.14 4.35
N GLU A 177 27.65 6.44 3.67
CA GLU A 177 28.75 7.27 4.19
C GLU A 177 28.27 8.69 4.55
N LYS A 178 27.44 9.29 3.68
CA LYS A 178 26.90 10.64 3.92
C LYS A 178 25.87 10.69 5.07
N ASN A 179 25.20 9.59 5.37
CA ASN A 179 24.25 9.51 6.49
C ASN A 179 24.94 9.14 7.82
N ALA A 180 26.20 8.72 7.79
CA ALA A 180 27.01 8.36 8.98
C ALA A 180 27.91 9.51 9.46
N ALA A 181 28.09 10.52 8.62
CA ALA A 181 28.84 11.76 8.94
C ALA A 181 27.89 12.85 9.45
#